data_73f80266f59b734162a006022c45a857
#
_entry.id   73f80266f59b734162a006022c45a857
#
_cell.length_a   1.000
_cell.length_b   1.000
_cell.length_c   1.000
_cell.angle_alpha   90.00
_cell.angle_beta   90.00
_cell.angle_gamma   90.00
#
_symmetry.space_group_name_H-M   'P 1'
#
loop_
_entity.id
_entity.type
_entity.pdbx_description
1 polymer ?
#
loop_
_entity_poly.entity_id
_entity_poly.type
_entity_poly.pdbx_seq_one_letter_code
_entity_poly.pdbx_strand_id
1 'polypeptide(L)'
;MEGLSRRRTALLAVAGAGLLALAACGAGPHVTYAQDDAAGALAVHIGGREAFVFQYGPEVDLPHYWPMRSPSGKNMLVRKTEPYPHHRSFWFADAVRPEGGERDLSFYNSLNSGTKTEAGDHVPPFRDRIRLVSLPRIEAKNDRAEIVAELVWETDGQPVINERRELAVHSLGGGEYLLDLTWTLTVPAGDVQFVSDDVHYAWPFLRLDTAWNGEHGGRITSDSGATGQEATNMKPALWIDYSNTVEGVAEGVAIFQWPDGQEHRWLTREYGCFGPRRPDDRSGKPFTLRRGESLTQRAGVLVHKGDVAGGRVRERYERYVKGSWR
;
A
#
# COMPACT_ATOMS: atom_id res chain seq x y z
N MET A 1 -21.17 37.79 77.05
CA MET A 1 -19.83 37.22 76.99
C MET A 1 -19.64 36.74 75.57
N GLU A 2 -19.15 37.49 74.86
CA GLU A 2 -18.27 37.89 73.80
C GLU A 2 -17.48 36.66 73.24
N GLY A 3 -17.68 36.38 71.95
CA GLY A 3 -16.91 35.43 71.18
C GLY A 3 -16.62 36.01 69.78
N LEU A 4 -15.42 36.54 69.61
CA LEU A 4 -14.94 37.17 68.41
C LEU A 4 -14.86 36.20 67.23
N SER A 5 -15.57 36.53 66.15
CA SER A 5 -15.41 35.91 64.82
C SER A 5 -14.22 36.52 64.08
N ARG A 6 -13.20 35.71 63.78
CA ARG A 6 -12.11 36.06 62.86
C ARG A 6 -12.50 35.68 61.43
N ARG A 7 -12.77 36.66 60.62
CA ARG A 7 -12.89 36.51 59.13
C ARG A 7 -11.49 36.25 58.53
N ARG A 8 -11.31 35.10 57.90
CA ARG A 8 -10.14 34.84 57.05
C ARG A 8 -10.50 35.25 55.63
N THR A 9 -9.84 36.25 55.12
CA THR A 9 -9.88 36.70 53.73
C THR A 9 -9.08 35.69 52.89
N ALA A 10 -9.73 34.98 51.96
CA ALA A 10 -9.06 34.12 51.01
C ALA A 10 -8.71 34.96 49.77
N LEU A 11 -7.42 35.10 49.49
CA LEU A 11 -6.93 35.62 48.20
C LEU A 11 -7.15 34.56 47.13
N LEU A 12 -7.98 34.84 46.13
CA LEU A 12 -8.02 34.06 44.91
C LEU A 12 -6.82 34.48 44.04
N ALA A 13 -5.88 33.57 43.85
CA ALA A 13 -4.86 33.67 42.83
C ALA A 13 -5.46 33.23 41.47
N VAL A 14 -5.68 34.15 40.55
CA VAL A 14 -6.04 33.88 39.19
C VAL A 14 -4.78 33.43 38.47
N ALA A 15 -4.63 32.14 38.25
CA ALA A 15 -3.61 31.57 37.36
C ALA A 15 -4.05 31.79 35.89
N GLY A 16 -3.45 32.76 35.23
CA GLY A 16 -3.61 32.99 33.81
C GLY A 16 -2.94 31.82 33.03
N ALA A 17 -3.75 30.92 32.48
CA ALA A 17 -3.28 29.94 31.51
C ALA A 17 -2.97 30.66 30.20
N GLY A 18 -1.70 30.98 29.98
CA GLY A 18 -1.20 31.44 28.67
C GLY A 18 -1.33 30.26 27.68
N LEU A 19 -2.28 30.37 26.76
CA LEU A 19 -2.27 29.57 25.53
C LEU A 19 -1.02 29.94 24.73
N LEU A 20 0.04 29.15 24.81
CA LEU A 20 1.07 29.15 23.78
C LEU A 20 0.42 28.56 22.50
N ALA A 21 0.03 29.41 21.60
CA ALA A 21 -0.20 29.05 20.22
C ALA A 21 1.16 28.57 19.63
N LEU A 22 1.41 27.27 19.63
CA LEU A 22 2.47 26.71 18.81
C LEU A 22 2.12 27.04 17.36
N ALA A 23 2.77 28.05 16.82
CA ALA A 23 2.82 28.28 15.39
C ALA A 23 3.33 26.97 14.79
N ALA A 24 2.48 26.26 14.03
CA ALA A 24 2.88 25.15 13.20
C ALA A 24 3.83 25.73 12.13
N CYS A 25 5.10 25.88 12.47
CA CYS A 25 6.16 25.99 11.48
C CYS A 25 5.99 24.78 10.59
N GLY A 26 5.62 24.96 9.33
CA GLY A 26 5.45 23.90 8.36
C GLY A 26 6.71 23.04 8.39
N ALA A 27 6.61 21.85 8.96
CA ALA A 27 7.70 20.89 8.92
C ALA A 27 8.03 20.71 7.43
N GLY A 28 9.31 20.91 7.07
CA GLY A 28 9.79 20.69 5.71
C GLY A 28 9.43 19.27 5.21
N PRO A 29 9.68 18.93 3.97
CA PRO A 29 9.28 17.66 3.36
C PRO A 29 10.05 16.45 3.91
N HIS A 30 10.53 16.50 5.14
CA HIS A 30 11.34 15.45 5.75
C HIS A 30 10.57 14.16 5.90
N VAL A 31 11.20 13.06 5.45
CA VAL A 31 10.72 11.69 5.67
C VAL A 31 11.40 11.14 6.92
N THR A 32 10.61 10.55 7.80
CA THR A 32 11.08 9.83 8.99
C THR A 32 10.32 8.51 9.10
N TYR A 33 10.77 7.63 9.99
CA TYR A 33 10.07 6.36 10.25
C TYR A 33 10.04 6.04 11.74
N ALA A 34 9.09 5.21 12.13
CA ALA A 34 9.01 4.59 13.43
C ALA A 34 8.72 3.09 13.25
N GLN A 35 9.53 2.23 13.85
CA GLN A 35 9.39 0.78 13.79
C GLN A 35 8.85 0.27 15.12
N ASP A 36 7.83 -0.58 15.06
CA ASP A 36 7.28 -1.34 16.18
C ASP A 36 7.47 -2.84 15.89
N ASP A 37 8.51 -3.42 16.44
CA ASP A 37 8.83 -4.83 16.24
C ASP A 37 7.80 -5.77 16.89
N ALA A 38 7.17 -5.33 17.98
CA ALA A 38 6.17 -6.13 18.68
C ALA A 38 4.86 -6.22 17.86
N ALA A 39 4.45 -5.13 17.25
CA ALA A 39 3.30 -5.11 16.34
C ALA A 39 3.65 -5.62 14.93
N GLY A 40 4.94 -5.67 14.57
CA GLY A 40 5.39 -5.96 13.22
C GLY A 40 4.93 -4.90 12.23
N ALA A 41 5.25 -3.64 12.53
CA ALA A 41 4.81 -2.47 11.77
C ALA A 41 5.93 -1.45 11.60
N LEU A 42 6.01 -0.84 10.42
CA LEU A 42 6.91 0.26 10.11
C LEU A 42 6.10 1.44 9.60
N ALA A 43 5.92 2.48 10.44
CA ALA A 43 5.23 3.70 10.07
C ALA A 43 6.19 4.68 9.40
N VAL A 44 5.81 5.21 8.25
CA VAL A 44 6.55 6.26 7.54
C VAL A 44 5.80 7.58 7.68
N HIS A 45 6.54 8.63 8.06
CA HIS A 45 6.01 9.97 8.28
C HIS A 45 6.61 10.95 7.27
N ILE A 46 5.79 11.85 6.76
CA ILE A 46 6.20 12.94 5.87
C ILE A 46 5.76 14.26 6.47
N GLY A 47 6.72 15.16 6.69
CA GLY A 47 6.44 16.44 7.36
C GLY A 47 5.84 16.26 8.75
N GLY A 48 6.25 15.22 9.49
CA GLY A 48 5.77 14.91 10.84
C GLY A 48 4.39 14.25 10.91
N ARG A 49 3.75 13.93 9.76
CA ARG A 49 2.46 13.24 9.71
C ARG A 49 2.62 11.84 9.12
N GLU A 50 1.91 10.85 9.67
CA GLU A 50 1.87 9.50 9.12
C GLU A 50 1.41 9.54 7.66
N ALA A 51 2.22 8.97 6.75
CA ALA A 51 1.89 8.81 5.35
C ALA A 51 1.34 7.40 5.08
N PHE A 52 2.02 6.38 5.57
CA PHE A 52 1.56 4.99 5.48
C PHE A 52 2.25 4.13 6.53
N VAL A 53 1.70 2.92 6.74
CA VAL A 53 2.32 1.91 7.60
C VAL A 53 2.50 0.61 6.82
N PHE A 54 3.71 0.06 6.80
CA PHE A 54 4.00 -1.28 6.31
C PHE A 54 3.74 -2.28 7.43
N GLN A 55 2.75 -3.15 7.22
CA GLN A 55 2.28 -4.17 8.15
C GLN A 55 2.91 -5.52 7.78
N TYR A 56 3.66 -6.13 8.71
CA TYR A 56 4.34 -7.41 8.48
C TYR A 56 4.34 -8.33 9.71
N GLY A 57 3.56 -7.99 10.72
CA GLY A 57 3.52 -8.71 11.99
C GLY A 57 3.00 -10.15 11.90
N PRO A 58 3.08 -10.89 12.99
CA PRO A 58 2.69 -12.30 13.02
C PRO A 58 1.20 -12.55 12.78
N GLU A 59 0.39 -11.52 13.03
CA GLU A 59 -1.08 -11.57 12.89
C GLU A 59 -1.55 -11.35 11.43
N VAL A 60 -0.62 -11.08 10.50
CA VAL A 60 -0.97 -10.89 9.10
C VAL A 60 -0.56 -12.09 8.26
N ASP A 61 -1.40 -12.45 7.33
CA ASP A 61 -1.17 -13.54 6.37
C ASP A 61 -0.19 -13.14 5.27
N LEU A 62 -0.13 -11.84 4.94
CA LEU A 62 0.82 -11.26 3.99
C LEU A 62 1.13 -9.80 4.33
N PRO A 63 2.37 -9.32 4.09
CA PRO A 63 2.75 -7.93 4.29
C PRO A 63 2.04 -7.00 3.30
N HIS A 64 1.46 -5.91 3.84
CA HIS A 64 0.70 -4.93 3.09
C HIS A 64 0.90 -3.52 3.68
N TYR A 65 0.41 -2.49 2.97
CA TYR A 65 0.54 -1.09 3.40
C TYR A 65 -0.83 -0.57 3.83
N TRP A 66 -1.01 -0.35 5.14
CA TRP A 66 -2.24 0.21 5.72
C TRP A 66 -1.98 0.80 7.12
N PRO A 67 -2.53 2.01 7.42
CA PRO A 67 -3.23 2.89 6.49
C PRO A 67 -2.31 3.48 5.43
N MET A 68 -2.88 4.12 4.41
CA MET A 68 -2.21 4.99 3.47
C MET A 68 -2.98 6.31 3.40
N ARG A 69 -2.31 7.41 3.71
CA ARG A 69 -2.95 8.71 3.93
C ARG A 69 -2.90 9.57 2.69
N SER A 70 -4.02 10.23 2.41
CA SER A 70 -4.08 11.32 1.44
C SER A 70 -3.26 12.53 1.91
N PRO A 71 -2.98 13.51 1.04
CA PRO A 71 -2.28 14.74 1.43
C PRO A 71 -2.94 15.52 2.58
N SER A 72 -4.27 15.42 2.73
CA SER A 72 -4.99 16.00 3.86
C SER A 72 -4.98 15.13 5.13
N GLY A 73 -4.47 13.90 5.06
CA GLY A 73 -4.33 12.97 6.19
C GLY A 73 -5.47 11.95 6.32
N LYS A 74 -6.43 11.91 5.37
CA LYS A 74 -7.51 10.92 5.38
C LYS A 74 -6.96 9.56 4.95
N ASN A 75 -7.45 8.48 5.57
CA ASN A 75 -7.11 7.13 5.09
C ASN A 75 -7.82 6.87 3.76
N MET A 76 -7.05 6.43 2.77
CA MET A 76 -7.56 6.14 1.42
C MET A 76 -7.92 4.68 1.20
N LEU A 77 -7.47 3.78 2.07
CA LEU A 77 -7.51 2.34 1.82
C LEU A 77 -8.34 1.58 2.85
N VAL A 78 -8.94 0.48 2.43
CA VAL A 78 -9.59 -0.47 3.34
C VAL A 78 -8.64 -1.57 3.80
N ARG A 79 -9.03 -2.26 4.85
CA ARG A 79 -8.37 -3.47 5.34
C ARG A 79 -9.42 -4.46 5.81
N LYS A 80 -9.46 -5.67 5.20
CA LYS A 80 -10.44 -6.72 5.52
C LYS A 80 -11.89 -6.19 5.38
N THR A 81 -12.34 -5.92 4.17
CA THR A 81 -13.69 -5.40 3.92
C THR A 81 -14.56 -6.43 3.20
N GLU A 82 -15.82 -6.51 3.59
CA GLU A 82 -16.82 -7.31 2.88
C GLU A 82 -17.08 -6.75 1.46
N PRO A 83 -17.44 -7.58 0.48
CA PRO A 83 -17.53 -9.05 0.52
C PRO A 83 -16.19 -9.78 0.29
N TYR A 84 -15.07 -9.06 0.31
CA TYR A 84 -13.73 -9.58 0.00
C TYR A 84 -12.77 -9.37 1.16
N PRO A 85 -12.91 -10.08 2.30
CA PRO A 85 -12.08 -9.86 3.49
C PRO A 85 -10.60 -10.18 3.27
N HIS A 86 -10.28 -10.94 2.23
CA HIS A 86 -8.90 -11.19 1.78
C HIS A 86 -8.27 -10.01 1.05
N HIS A 87 -9.03 -8.99 0.63
CA HIS A 87 -8.45 -7.78 0.07
C HIS A 87 -7.72 -7.00 1.17
N ARG A 88 -6.43 -6.81 0.96
CA ARG A 88 -5.61 -5.89 1.75
C ARG A 88 -5.66 -4.51 1.10
N SER A 89 -5.10 -3.54 1.73
CA SER A 89 -5.12 -2.14 1.31
C SER A 89 -4.33 -1.88 0.04
N PHE A 90 -3.00 -2.06 0.13
CA PHE A 90 -2.04 -2.05 -0.96
C PHE A 90 -1.10 -3.24 -0.74
N TRP A 91 -1.07 -4.18 -1.69
CA TRP A 91 -0.35 -5.43 -1.52
C TRP A 91 0.12 -6.04 -2.84
N PHE A 92 0.99 -7.01 -2.74
CA PHE A 92 1.51 -7.81 -3.84
C PHE A 92 1.44 -9.30 -3.46
N ALA A 93 0.77 -10.10 -4.26
CA ALA A 93 0.66 -11.56 -4.11
C ALA A 93 0.15 -12.21 -5.40
N ASP A 94 0.27 -13.52 -5.50
CA ASP A 94 -0.25 -14.31 -6.63
C ASP A 94 -0.69 -15.71 -6.16
N ALA A 95 -1.16 -16.53 -7.10
CA ALA A 95 -1.40 -17.94 -6.92
C ALA A 95 -0.36 -18.75 -7.69
N VAL A 96 0.23 -19.75 -7.04
CA VAL A 96 1.32 -20.54 -7.61
C VAL A 96 1.15 -22.02 -7.31
N ARG A 97 1.80 -22.88 -8.13
CA ARG A 97 1.94 -24.31 -7.90
C ARG A 97 3.42 -24.66 -7.92
N PRO A 98 4.00 -25.11 -6.78
CA PRO A 98 5.36 -25.63 -6.75
C PRO A 98 5.48 -26.93 -7.57
N GLU A 99 6.66 -27.21 -8.09
CA GLU A 99 6.96 -28.49 -8.75
C GLU A 99 6.63 -29.67 -7.83
N GLY A 100 5.89 -30.65 -8.34
CA GLY A 100 5.40 -31.80 -7.56
C GLY A 100 4.30 -31.48 -6.55
N GLY A 101 3.84 -30.23 -6.48
CA GLY A 101 2.75 -29.81 -5.59
C GLY A 101 1.39 -30.33 -6.06
N GLU A 102 0.59 -30.85 -5.13
CA GLU A 102 -0.73 -31.43 -5.41
C GLU A 102 -1.84 -30.36 -5.52
N ARG A 103 -1.58 -29.13 -5.08
CA ARG A 103 -2.56 -28.05 -5.06
C ARG A 103 -1.97 -26.70 -5.48
N ASP A 104 -2.85 -25.79 -5.85
CA ASP A 104 -2.50 -24.38 -6.00
C ASP A 104 -2.41 -23.71 -4.62
N LEU A 105 -1.39 -22.88 -4.45
CA LEU A 105 -1.15 -22.04 -3.29
C LEU A 105 -1.60 -20.62 -3.63
N SER A 106 -2.73 -20.19 -3.09
CA SER A 106 -3.23 -18.85 -3.33
C SER A 106 -2.74 -17.89 -2.24
N PHE A 107 -1.55 -17.32 -2.41
CA PHE A 107 -1.05 -16.29 -1.51
C PHE A 107 -1.88 -15.01 -1.57
N TYR A 108 -2.58 -14.78 -2.68
CA TYR A 108 -3.59 -13.73 -2.79
C TYR A 108 -4.73 -13.90 -1.77
N ASN A 109 -5.18 -15.13 -1.56
CA ASN A 109 -6.21 -15.52 -0.61
C ASN A 109 -5.65 -16.19 0.66
N SER A 110 -4.41 -15.90 1.02
CA SER A 110 -3.72 -16.53 2.16
C SER A 110 -4.47 -16.40 3.49
N LEU A 111 -5.30 -15.37 3.67
CA LEU A 111 -6.20 -15.24 4.80
C LEU A 111 -7.02 -16.52 5.03
N ASN A 112 -7.56 -17.11 3.96
CA ASN A 112 -8.42 -18.29 4.04
C ASN A 112 -7.68 -19.57 4.46
N SER A 113 -6.35 -19.53 4.52
CA SER A 113 -5.51 -20.62 5.02
C SER A 113 -5.37 -20.62 6.55
N GLY A 114 -5.85 -19.58 7.21
CA GLY A 114 -5.84 -19.46 8.66
C GLY A 114 -6.95 -20.28 9.33
N THR A 115 -6.86 -20.36 10.66
CA THR A 115 -7.88 -21.03 11.47
C THR A 115 -9.17 -20.20 11.46
N LYS A 116 -10.29 -20.83 11.05
CA LYS A 116 -11.60 -20.17 11.07
C LYS A 116 -12.15 -20.11 12.48
N THR A 117 -12.53 -18.92 12.92
CA THR A 117 -13.18 -18.70 14.23
C THR A 117 -14.68 -18.98 14.17
N GLU A 118 -15.34 -19.06 15.33
CA GLU A 118 -16.80 -19.18 15.40
C GLU A 118 -17.53 -17.96 14.77
N ALA A 119 -16.92 -16.77 14.85
CA ALA A 119 -17.44 -15.56 14.21
C ALA A 119 -17.27 -15.55 12.68
N GLY A 120 -16.55 -16.52 12.11
CA GLY A 120 -16.30 -16.63 10.69
C GLY A 120 -14.99 -15.97 10.21
N ASP A 121 -14.28 -15.28 11.08
CA ASP A 121 -12.97 -14.71 10.78
C ASP A 121 -11.91 -15.79 10.63
N HIS A 122 -10.84 -15.46 9.89
CA HIS A 122 -9.65 -16.29 9.80
C HIS A 122 -8.49 -15.64 10.56
N VAL A 123 -7.87 -16.42 11.45
CA VAL A 123 -6.78 -15.98 12.32
C VAL A 123 -5.55 -16.89 12.20
N PRO A 124 -4.37 -16.44 12.63
CA PRO A 124 -3.18 -17.29 12.65
C PRO A 124 -3.39 -18.60 13.47
N PRO A 125 -2.60 -19.65 13.19
CA PRO A 125 -1.55 -19.68 12.18
C PRO A 125 -2.11 -19.82 10.76
N PHE A 126 -1.49 -19.11 9.81
CA PHE A 126 -1.80 -19.24 8.39
C PHE A 126 -0.89 -20.31 7.77
N ARG A 127 -1.50 -21.27 7.07
CA ARG A 127 -0.75 -22.33 6.39
C ARG A 127 0.04 -21.81 5.20
N ASP A 128 -0.63 -21.00 4.37
CA ASP A 128 -0.05 -20.32 3.21
C ASP A 128 0.09 -18.85 3.57
N ARG A 129 1.30 -18.30 3.60
CA ARG A 129 1.52 -16.91 3.96
C ARG A 129 2.77 -16.33 3.32
N ILE A 130 2.81 -15.01 3.27
CA ILE A 130 4.04 -14.27 2.99
C ILE A 130 4.52 -13.66 4.31
N ARG A 131 5.74 -13.97 4.71
CA ARG A 131 6.30 -13.54 5.99
C ARG A 131 7.56 -12.70 5.80
N LEU A 132 7.70 -11.66 6.61
CA LEU A 132 8.97 -10.93 6.72
C LEU A 132 10.06 -11.82 7.32
N VAL A 133 11.22 -11.84 6.68
CA VAL A 133 12.44 -12.49 7.19
C VAL A 133 13.32 -11.46 7.87
N SER A 134 13.56 -10.32 7.22
CA SER A 134 14.38 -9.23 7.74
C SER A 134 14.10 -7.90 7.05
N LEU A 135 14.53 -6.82 7.69
CA LEU A 135 14.59 -5.46 7.14
C LEU A 135 16.05 -5.03 7.07
N PRO A 136 16.81 -5.46 6.05
CA PRO A 136 18.26 -5.21 5.99
C PRO A 136 18.61 -3.74 5.78
N ARG A 137 17.65 -2.91 5.36
CA ARG A 137 17.85 -1.48 5.18
C ARG A 137 16.58 -0.71 5.52
N ILE A 138 16.71 0.28 6.39
CA ILE A 138 15.73 1.34 6.63
C ILE A 138 16.53 2.61 6.80
N GLU A 139 16.50 3.48 5.80
CA GLU A 139 17.22 4.75 5.81
C GLU A 139 16.25 5.88 5.45
N ALA A 140 16.26 6.96 6.22
CA ALA A 140 15.50 8.16 5.91
C ALA A 140 16.43 9.38 5.98
N LYS A 141 16.40 10.21 4.94
CA LYS A 141 17.21 11.41 4.84
C LYS A 141 16.50 12.48 4.01
N ASN A 142 16.34 13.65 4.58
CA ASN A 142 15.67 14.78 3.94
C ASN A 142 14.23 14.40 3.49
N ASP A 143 13.96 14.49 2.20
CA ASP A 143 12.69 14.25 1.55
C ASP A 143 12.53 12.81 1.02
N ARG A 144 13.42 11.88 1.44
CA ARG A 144 13.47 10.52 0.92
C ARG A 144 13.67 9.48 2.04
N ALA A 145 13.10 8.28 1.83
CA ALA A 145 13.48 7.08 2.57
C ALA A 145 13.68 5.88 1.62
N GLU A 146 14.53 4.94 2.05
CA GLU A 146 14.74 3.65 1.40
C GLU A 146 14.50 2.53 2.41
N ILE A 147 13.66 1.58 2.05
CA ILE A 147 13.30 0.43 2.86
C ILE A 147 13.52 -0.82 2.00
N VAL A 148 14.27 -1.77 2.53
CA VAL A 148 14.47 -3.08 1.90
C VAL A 148 13.93 -4.13 2.85
N ALA A 149 13.07 -5.00 2.33
CA ALA A 149 12.50 -6.13 3.06
C ALA A 149 12.84 -7.43 2.33
N GLU A 150 13.32 -8.41 3.08
CA GLU A 150 13.44 -9.79 2.64
C GLU A 150 12.23 -10.57 3.15
N LEU A 151 11.54 -11.22 2.25
CA LEU A 151 10.28 -11.91 2.51
C LEU A 151 10.36 -13.36 2.01
N VAL A 152 9.55 -14.22 2.59
CA VAL A 152 9.38 -15.59 2.12
C VAL A 152 7.90 -15.90 1.95
N TRP A 153 7.55 -16.44 0.80
CA TRP A 153 6.26 -17.05 0.54
C TRP A 153 6.38 -18.53 0.93
N GLU A 154 5.61 -18.95 1.90
CA GLU A 154 5.75 -20.28 2.50
C GLU A 154 4.39 -20.98 2.63
N THR A 155 4.42 -22.30 2.54
CA THR A 155 3.28 -23.19 2.85
C THR A 155 3.73 -24.22 3.89
N ASP A 156 2.95 -24.39 4.97
CA ASP A 156 3.30 -25.29 6.07
C ASP A 156 4.74 -25.06 6.60
N GLY A 157 5.21 -23.80 6.60
CA GLY A 157 6.55 -23.39 7.00
C GLY A 157 7.66 -23.73 5.98
N GLN A 158 7.32 -24.28 4.81
CA GLN A 158 8.28 -24.60 3.76
C GLN A 158 8.37 -23.43 2.75
N PRO A 159 9.57 -22.91 2.47
CA PRO A 159 9.77 -21.85 1.49
C PRO A 159 9.39 -22.28 0.07
N VAL A 160 8.61 -21.45 -0.61
CA VAL A 160 8.20 -21.62 -2.01
C VAL A 160 8.87 -20.57 -2.89
N ILE A 161 8.84 -19.29 -2.47
CA ILE A 161 9.43 -18.16 -3.18
C ILE A 161 10.12 -17.26 -2.15
N ASN A 162 11.32 -16.80 -2.45
CA ASN A 162 11.95 -15.69 -1.75
C ASN A 162 11.61 -14.40 -2.50
N GLU A 163 11.26 -13.35 -1.76
CA GLU A 163 10.99 -12.03 -2.30
C GLU A 163 11.92 -11.00 -1.66
N ARG A 164 12.58 -10.20 -2.49
CA ARG A 164 13.23 -8.97 -2.08
C ARG A 164 12.34 -7.80 -2.51
N ARG A 165 11.89 -7.03 -1.54
CA ARG A 165 11.06 -5.84 -1.77
C ARG A 165 11.86 -4.60 -1.46
N GLU A 166 11.98 -3.70 -2.44
CA GLU A 166 12.66 -2.43 -2.30
C GLU A 166 11.63 -1.31 -2.48
N LEU A 167 11.57 -0.41 -1.52
CA LEU A 167 10.69 0.74 -1.53
C LEU A 167 11.52 2.01 -1.36
N ALA A 168 11.48 2.90 -2.36
CA ALA A 168 11.91 4.28 -2.20
C ALA A 168 10.69 5.17 -2.00
N VAL A 169 10.73 6.01 -0.96
CA VAL A 169 9.69 6.99 -0.64
C VAL A 169 10.22 8.37 -0.97
N HIS A 170 9.48 9.14 -1.74
CA HIS A 170 9.82 10.52 -2.09
C HIS A 170 8.72 11.46 -1.62
N SER A 171 9.04 12.37 -0.71
CA SER A 171 8.14 13.46 -0.35
C SER A 171 8.14 14.51 -1.46
N LEU A 172 6.95 14.90 -1.90
CA LEU A 172 6.77 15.89 -2.95
C LEU A 172 6.34 17.27 -2.39
N GLY A 173 6.26 17.34 -1.06
CA GLY A 173 5.77 18.51 -0.35
C GLY A 173 4.25 18.56 -0.22
N GLY A 174 3.76 19.32 0.74
CA GLY A 174 2.32 19.50 0.95
C GLY A 174 1.53 18.26 1.30
N GLY A 175 2.18 17.17 1.72
CA GLY A 175 1.57 15.88 2.03
C GLY A 175 1.49 14.92 0.84
N GLU A 176 1.91 15.34 -0.35
CA GLU A 176 2.01 14.47 -1.53
C GLU A 176 3.28 13.64 -1.48
N TYR A 177 3.24 12.42 -2.03
CA TYR A 177 4.39 11.53 -2.07
C TYR A 177 4.31 10.51 -3.21
N LEU A 178 5.48 10.00 -3.58
CA LEU A 178 5.64 8.90 -4.52
C LEU A 178 6.32 7.72 -3.82
N LEU A 179 5.76 6.54 -3.99
CA LEU A 179 6.35 5.26 -3.63
C LEU A 179 6.88 4.61 -4.92
N ASP A 180 8.15 4.28 -4.96
CA ASP A 180 8.77 3.51 -6.06
C ASP A 180 9.10 2.13 -5.50
N LEU A 181 8.34 1.11 -5.90
CA LEU A 181 8.43 -0.25 -5.39
C LEU A 181 8.98 -1.19 -6.45
N THR A 182 9.90 -2.05 -6.03
CA THR A 182 10.41 -3.15 -6.83
C THR A 182 10.30 -4.45 -6.05
N TRP A 183 9.74 -5.48 -6.68
CA TRP A 183 9.66 -6.84 -6.16
C TRP A 183 10.53 -7.73 -7.02
N THR A 184 11.47 -8.44 -6.41
CA THR A 184 12.27 -9.47 -7.07
C THR A 184 11.97 -10.81 -6.42
N LEU A 185 11.38 -11.72 -7.19
CA LEU A 185 11.02 -13.07 -6.79
C LEU A 185 12.09 -14.04 -7.26
N THR A 186 12.51 -14.95 -6.40
CA THR A 186 13.43 -16.04 -6.73
C THR A 186 12.91 -17.36 -6.16
N VAL A 187 13.20 -18.46 -6.84
CA VAL A 187 12.72 -19.79 -6.42
C VAL A 187 13.87 -20.56 -5.77
N PRO A 188 13.79 -20.86 -4.46
CA PRO A 188 14.89 -21.51 -3.74
C PRO A 188 15.01 -23.01 -4.03
N ALA A 189 13.87 -23.69 -4.32
CA ALA A 189 13.84 -25.14 -4.49
C ALA A 189 12.78 -25.56 -5.51
N GLY A 190 13.18 -26.28 -6.56
CA GLY A 190 12.26 -26.70 -7.62
C GLY A 190 11.70 -25.54 -8.46
N ASP A 191 10.93 -25.86 -9.48
CA ASP A 191 10.27 -24.86 -10.31
C ASP A 191 8.94 -24.41 -9.68
N VAL A 192 8.48 -23.18 -9.97
CA VAL A 192 7.20 -22.66 -9.50
C VAL A 192 6.40 -22.15 -10.68
N GLN A 193 5.21 -22.71 -10.87
CA GLN A 193 4.27 -22.25 -11.88
C GLN A 193 3.32 -21.21 -11.27
N PHE A 194 3.22 -20.03 -11.89
CA PHE A 194 2.21 -19.03 -11.59
C PHE A 194 0.92 -19.39 -12.32
N VAL A 195 -0.19 -19.53 -11.58
CA VAL A 195 -1.44 -20.13 -12.07
C VAL A 195 -2.65 -19.20 -11.99
N SER A 196 -2.46 -17.93 -11.57
CA SER A 196 -3.59 -17.00 -11.47
C SER A 196 -4.23 -16.71 -12.82
N ASP A 197 -5.54 -16.51 -12.78
CA ASP A 197 -6.35 -16.20 -13.96
C ASP A 197 -6.14 -14.76 -14.47
N ASP A 198 -6.82 -14.41 -15.57
CA ASP A 198 -6.80 -13.10 -16.20
C ASP A 198 -7.87 -12.12 -15.71
N VAL A 199 -8.62 -12.47 -14.66
CA VAL A 199 -9.77 -11.67 -14.19
C VAL A 199 -9.50 -11.01 -12.84
N HIS A 200 -8.83 -11.70 -11.92
CA HIS A 200 -8.84 -11.36 -10.50
C HIS A 200 -7.54 -10.77 -9.97
N TYR A 201 -6.43 -10.85 -10.71
CA TYR A 201 -5.11 -10.52 -10.17
C TYR A 201 -4.50 -9.28 -10.81
N ALA A 202 -3.80 -8.48 -10.00
CA ALA A 202 -2.96 -7.37 -10.41
C ALA A 202 -1.63 -7.39 -9.63
N TRP A 203 -0.60 -6.74 -10.17
CA TRP A 203 0.74 -6.65 -9.65
C TRP A 203 1.26 -5.20 -9.66
N PRO A 204 1.09 -4.42 -8.59
CA PRO A 204 0.40 -4.71 -7.32
C PRO A 204 -1.10 -4.42 -7.38
N PHE A 205 -1.81 -4.74 -6.29
CA PHE A 205 -3.17 -4.33 -6.03
C PHE A 205 -3.24 -3.13 -5.09
N LEU A 206 -4.22 -2.27 -5.35
CA LEU A 206 -4.66 -1.24 -4.41
C LEU A 206 -6.18 -1.31 -4.25
N ARG A 207 -6.67 -1.30 -3.00
CA ARG A 207 -8.09 -1.32 -2.68
C ARG A 207 -8.46 -0.08 -1.88
N LEU A 208 -9.21 0.83 -2.52
CA LEU A 208 -9.69 2.08 -1.92
C LEU A 208 -10.83 1.83 -0.92
N ASP A 209 -10.91 2.70 0.07
CA ASP A 209 -12.07 2.87 0.91
C ASP A 209 -13.28 3.37 0.10
N THR A 210 -14.48 3.06 0.58
CA THR A 210 -15.73 3.43 -0.09
C THR A 210 -15.87 4.92 -0.38
N ALA A 211 -15.36 5.77 0.52
CA ALA A 211 -15.36 7.22 0.31
C ALA A 211 -14.55 7.67 -0.93
N TRP A 212 -13.66 6.83 -1.43
CA TRP A 212 -12.77 7.15 -2.55
C TRP A 212 -13.15 6.46 -3.86
N ASN A 213 -14.03 5.44 -3.81
CA ASN A 213 -14.33 4.59 -4.95
C ASN A 213 -15.32 5.21 -5.94
N GLY A 214 -15.47 4.61 -7.13
CA GLY A 214 -16.33 5.08 -8.19
C GLY A 214 -17.81 5.04 -7.85
N GLU A 215 -18.24 4.09 -7.01
CA GLU A 215 -19.61 3.97 -6.54
C GLU A 215 -20.01 5.17 -5.65
N HIS A 216 -19.04 5.91 -5.12
CA HIS A 216 -19.22 7.09 -4.25
C HIS A 216 -18.62 8.36 -4.84
N GLY A 217 -18.56 8.48 -6.17
CA GLY A 217 -18.14 9.68 -6.88
C GLY A 217 -16.67 9.74 -7.27
N GLY A 218 -15.88 8.73 -6.92
CA GLY A 218 -14.51 8.60 -7.38
C GLY A 218 -14.43 8.38 -8.89
N ARG A 219 -13.36 8.85 -9.50
CA ARG A 219 -13.16 8.79 -10.94
C ARG A 219 -11.89 8.02 -11.29
N ILE A 220 -12.05 6.96 -12.08
CA ILE A 220 -10.95 6.25 -12.72
C ILE A 220 -10.57 7.01 -13.99
N THR A 221 -9.28 7.25 -14.21
CA THR A 221 -8.78 7.90 -15.44
C THR A 221 -7.46 7.24 -15.86
N SER A 222 -7.36 6.81 -17.13
CA SER A 222 -6.12 6.27 -17.68
C SER A 222 -5.27 7.34 -18.38
N ASP A 223 -4.05 6.99 -18.76
CA ASP A 223 -3.12 7.83 -19.52
C ASP A 223 -3.66 8.25 -20.90
N SER A 224 -4.54 7.45 -21.51
CA SER A 224 -5.24 7.78 -22.74
C SER A 224 -6.42 8.74 -22.57
N GLY A 225 -6.81 9.04 -21.33
CA GLY A 225 -7.99 9.83 -20.99
C GLY A 225 -9.29 9.01 -20.90
N ALA A 226 -9.24 7.68 -21.05
CA ALA A 226 -10.39 6.82 -20.83
C ALA A 226 -10.81 6.85 -19.35
N THR A 227 -12.13 6.84 -19.07
CA THR A 227 -12.65 6.99 -17.72
C THR A 227 -13.66 5.90 -17.37
N GLY A 228 -13.68 5.52 -16.07
CA GLY A 228 -14.55 4.48 -15.52
C GLY A 228 -14.08 3.06 -15.82
N GLN A 229 -14.68 2.10 -15.12
CA GLN A 229 -14.29 0.68 -15.22
C GLN A 229 -14.47 0.14 -16.64
N GLU A 230 -15.58 0.42 -17.31
CA GLU A 230 -15.87 -0.13 -18.64
C GLU A 230 -14.77 0.21 -19.66
N ALA A 231 -14.27 1.45 -19.63
CA ALA A 231 -13.27 1.93 -20.58
C ALA A 231 -11.82 1.57 -20.19
N THR A 232 -11.56 1.20 -18.93
CA THR A 232 -10.20 0.99 -18.43
C THR A 232 -9.90 -0.46 -18.05
N ASN A 233 -10.91 -1.24 -17.64
CA ASN A 233 -10.70 -2.63 -17.23
C ASN A 233 -10.27 -3.51 -18.41
N MET A 234 -9.23 -4.31 -18.21
CA MET A 234 -8.62 -5.17 -19.26
C MET A 234 -8.09 -4.39 -20.48
N LYS A 235 -7.83 -3.12 -20.31
CA LYS A 235 -7.19 -2.28 -21.32
C LYS A 235 -5.74 -1.99 -20.93
N PRO A 236 -4.84 -1.85 -21.91
CA PRO A 236 -3.48 -1.42 -21.60
C PRO A 236 -3.46 0.05 -21.18
N ALA A 237 -2.59 0.37 -20.23
CA ALA A 237 -2.33 1.74 -19.80
C ALA A 237 -0.93 1.86 -19.21
N LEU A 238 -0.36 3.05 -19.30
CA LEU A 238 0.91 3.41 -18.68
C LEU A 238 0.72 3.75 -17.20
N TRP A 239 -0.43 4.31 -16.88
CA TRP A 239 -0.87 4.59 -15.52
C TRP A 239 -2.39 4.68 -15.45
N ILE A 240 -2.91 4.44 -14.27
CA ILE A 240 -4.32 4.70 -13.91
C ILE A 240 -4.33 5.50 -12.62
N ASP A 241 -5.13 6.57 -12.64
CA ASP A 241 -5.46 7.43 -11.52
C ASP A 241 -6.86 7.12 -10.99
N TYR A 242 -6.99 7.21 -9.68
CA TYR A 242 -8.26 7.15 -8.99
C TYR A 242 -8.36 8.36 -8.04
N SER A 243 -9.22 9.32 -8.36
CA SER A 243 -9.37 10.55 -7.58
C SER A 243 -10.84 10.82 -7.21
N ASN A 244 -11.05 11.46 -6.06
CA ASN A 244 -12.37 11.87 -5.57
C ASN A 244 -12.28 13.18 -4.76
N THR A 245 -13.43 13.81 -4.56
CA THR A 245 -13.59 14.92 -3.60
C THR A 245 -14.25 14.38 -2.33
N VAL A 246 -13.42 14.17 -1.30
CA VAL A 246 -13.86 13.65 0.00
C VAL A 246 -13.85 14.78 1.02
N GLU A 247 -15.01 15.05 1.65
CA GLU A 247 -15.18 16.18 2.60
C GLU A 247 -14.71 17.53 2.03
N GLY A 248 -15.03 17.78 0.75
CA GLY A 248 -14.71 19.04 0.07
C GLY A 248 -13.25 19.17 -0.41
N VAL A 249 -12.41 18.15 -0.24
CA VAL A 249 -11.01 18.17 -0.68
C VAL A 249 -10.82 17.15 -1.80
N ALA A 250 -10.37 17.63 -2.97
CA ALA A 250 -10.02 16.78 -4.10
C ALA A 250 -8.60 16.21 -3.94
N GLU A 251 -8.47 14.90 -3.97
CA GLU A 251 -7.22 14.16 -3.81
C GLU A 251 -7.31 12.84 -4.57
N GLY A 252 -6.17 12.19 -4.84
CA GLY A 252 -6.15 10.94 -5.57
C GLY A 252 -4.91 10.10 -5.33
N VAL A 253 -4.95 8.91 -5.92
CA VAL A 253 -3.82 7.98 -5.98
C VAL A 253 -3.71 7.41 -7.40
N ALA A 254 -2.52 7.51 -8.00
CA ALA A 254 -2.23 6.90 -9.27
C ALA A 254 -1.21 5.76 -9.10
N ILE A 255 -1.39 4.68 -9.84
CA ILE A 255 -0.36 3.65 -9.99
C ILE A 255 0.31 3.86 -11.35
N PHE A 256 1.63 3.81 -11.37
CA PHE A 256 2.49 3.94 -12.55
C PHE A 256 3.09 2.58 -12.91
N GLN A 257 2.87 2.15 -14.14
CA GLN A 257 3.58 1.00 -14.70
C GLN A 257 5.01 1.42 -15.06
N TRP A 258 6.00 0.65 -14.61
CA TRP A 258 7.36 0.83 -15.07
C TRP A 258 7.49 0.29 -16.51
N PRO A 259 8.08 1.06 -17.45
CA PRO A 259 8.26 0.60 -18.81
C PRO A 259 9.33 -0.52 -18.87
N ASP A 260 8.88 -1.73 -18.99
CA ASP A 260 9.70 -2.96 -19.12
C ASP A 260 9.72 -3.51 -20.56
N GLY A 261 9.14 -2.77 -21.50
CA GLY A 261 9.01 -3.16 -22.90
C GLY A 261 7.84 -4.11 -23.20
N GLN A 262 7.02 -4.40 -22.17
CA GLN A 262 5.85 -5.26 -22.30
C GLN A 262 4.56 -4.45 -22.18
N GLU A 263 3.48 -4.96 -22.77
CA GLU A 263 2.15 -4.41 -22.57
C GLU A 263 1.55 -5.00 -21.28
N HIS A 264 0.95 -4.14 -20.46
CA HIS A 264 0.23 -4.53 -19.25
C HIS A 264 -1.20 -4.03 -19.34
N ARG A 265 -2.14 -4.96 -19.33
CA ARG A 265 -3.54 -4.62 -19.11
C ARG A 265 -3.79 -4.34 -17.64
N TRP A 266 -4.88 -3.69 -17.34
CA TRP A 266 -5.20 -3.27 -15.98
C TRP A 266 -6.45 -3.97 -15.46
N LEU A 267 -6.43 -4.29 -14.20
CA LEU A 267 -7.63 -4.56 -13.45
C LEU A 267 -8.11 -3.24 -12.87
N THR A 268 -9.38 -2.89 -13.15
CA THR A 268 -10.04 -1.72 -12.57
C THR A 268 -11.46 -2.08 -12.18
N ARG A 269 -11.91 -1.63 -11.00
CA ARG A 269 -13.25 -1.87 -10.48
C ARG A 269 -13.82 -0.60 -9.86
N GLU A 270 -15.09 -0.29 -10.13
CA GLU A 270 -15.77 0.87 -9.53
C GLU A 270 -15.77 0.82 -8.00
N TYR A 271 -15.81 -0.35 -7.40
CA TYR A 271 -15.68 -0.51 -5.96
C TYR A 271 -14.27 -0.20 -5.39
N GLY A 272 -13.36 0.35 -6.19
CA GLY A 272 -12.08 0.90 -5.75
C GLY A 272 -10.90 -0.05 -5.80
N CYS A 273 -10.99 -1.20 -6.49
CA CYS A 273 -9.85 -2.10 -6.67
C CYS A 273 -9.18 -1.87 -8.02
N PHE A 274 -7.87 -1.63 -8.05
CA PHE A 274 -7.15 -1.45 -9.30
C PHE A 274 -5.65 -1.76 -9.19
N GLY A 275 -5.04 -2.02 -10.34
CA GLY A 275 -3.61 -2.23 -10.50
C GLY A 275 -3.25 -2.81 -11.87
N PRO A 276 -1.98 -2.67 -12.29
CA PRO A 276 -1.49 -3.31 -13.51
C PRO A 276 -1.45 -4.82 -13.34
N ARG A 277 -1.71 -5.53 -14.40
CA ARG A 277 -1.59 -6.99 -14.45
C ARG A 277 -0.16 -7.39 -14.81
N ARG A 278 0.14 -8.68 -14.72
CA ARG A 278 1.35 -9.25 -15.31
C ARG A 278 1.44 -8.87 -16.81
N PRO A 279 2.64 -8.88 -17.42
CA PRO A 279 2.78 -8.68 -18.87
C PRO A 279 1.79 -9.55 -19.67
N ASP A 280 1.31 -9.06 -20.80
CA ASP A 280 0.25 -9.72 -21.57
C ASP A 280 0.60 -11.13 -22.06
N ASP A 281 1.88 -11.43 -22.28
CA ASP A 281 2.35 -12.77 -22.61
C ASP A 281 2.15 -13.77 -21.47
N ARG A 282 2.01 -13.30 -20.23
CA ARG A 282 1.83 -14.08 -18.99
C ARG A 282 0.49 -13.84 -18.30
N SER A 283 -0.25 -12.80 -18.69
CA SER A 283 -1.52 -12.46 -18.04
C SER A 283 -2.58 -13.51 -18.34
N GLY A 284 -3.16 -14.10 -17.29
CA GLY A 284 -4.15 -15.17 -17.41
C GLY A 284 -3.63 -16.48 -18.02
N LYS A 285 -2.32 -16.64 -18.09
CA LYS A 285 -1.68 -17.86 -18.60
C LYS A 285 -0.70 -18.39 -17.56
N PRO A 286 -0.69 -19.69 -17.30
CA PRO A 286 0.36 -20.27 -16.47
C PRO A 286 1.73 -20.01 -17.09
N PHE A 287 2.68 -19.57 -16.26
CA PHE A 287 4.08 -19.51 -16.64
C PHE A 287 4.94 -20.05 -15.51
N THR A 288 6.10 -20.59 -15.83
CA THR A 288 7.00 -21.20 -14.86
C THR A 288 8.20 -20.32 -14.63
N LEU A 289 8.44 -19.97 -13.37
CA LEU A 289 9.71 -19.44 -12.90
C LEU A 289 10.56 -20.61 -12.45
N ARG A 290 11.68 -20.86 -13.15
CA ARG A 290 12.52 -22.01 -12.89
C ARG A 290 13.43 -21.77 -11.70
N ARG A 291 13.84 -22.83 -11.08
CA ARG A 291 14.84 -22.77 -10.01
C ARG A 291 16.07 -21.98 -10.45
N GLY A 292 16.46 -20.99 -9.63
CA GLY A 292 17.58 -20.12 -9.91
C GLY A 292 17.29 -18.92 -10.82
N GLU A 293 16.11 -18.87 -11.44
CA GLU A 293 15.65 -17.69 -12.16
C GLU A 293 15.08 -16.64 -11.20
N SER A 294 15.06 -15.39 -11.65
CA SER A 294 14.42 -14.30 -10.95
C SER A 294 13.39 -13.61 -11.83
N LEU A 295 12.34 -13.11 -11.20
CA LEU A 295 11.30 -12.31 -11.82
C LEU A 295 11.20 -10.98 -11.07
N THR A 296 11.36 -9.88 -11.78
CA THR A 296 11.29 -8.54 -11.19
C THR A 296 10.10 -7.78 -11.74
N GLN A 297 9.33 -7.17 -10.85
CA GLN A 297 8.26 -6.23 -11.16
C GLN A 297 8.53 -4.91 -10.45
N ARG A 298 8.23 -3.79 -11.11
CA ARG A 298 8.35 -2.44 -10.54
C ARG A 298 7.12 -1.61 -10.85
N ALA A 299 6.67 -0.83 -9.87
CA ALA A 299 5.57 0.10 -10.03
C ALA A 299 5.79 1.35 -9.15
N GLY A 300 5.25 2.49 -9.60
CA GLY A 300 5.17 3.71 -8.80
C GLY A 300 3.76 3.88 -8.24
N VAL A 301 3.63 4.43 -7.02
CA VAL A 301 2.34 4.82 -6.46
C VAL A 301 2.43 6.28 -6.03
N LEU A 302 1.69 7.13 -6.72
CA LEU A 302 1.63 8.57 -6.47
C LEU A 302 0.39 8.89 -5.65
N VAL A 303 0.56 9.50 -4.49
CA VAL A 303 -0.53 10.11 -3.71
C VAL A 303 -0.47 11.62 -3.89
N HIS A 304 -1.58 12.22 -4.34
CA HIS A 304 -1.57 13.60 -4.82
C HIS A 304 -2.82 14.39 -4.43
N LYS A 305 -2.69 15.72 -4.50
CA LYS A 305 -3.79 16.66 -4.40
C LYS A 305 -4.49 16.81 -5.75
N GLY A 306 -5.76 17.23 -5.69
CA GLY A 306 -6.57 17.44 -6.87
C GLY A 306 -7.00 16.16 -7.56
N ASP A 307 -7.59 16.30 -8.73
CA ASP A 307 -7.87 15.22 -9.67
C ASP A 307 -6.61 14.90 -10.51
N VAL A 308 -6.77 14.08 -11.54
CA VAL A 308 -5.68 13.69 -12.46
C VAL A 308 -4.92 14.89 -13.05
N ALA A 309 -5.61 16.00 -13.33
CA ALA A 309 -5.00 17.22 -13.87
C ALA A 309 -4.31 18.02 -12.77
N GLY A 310 -5.00 18.26 -11.65
CA GLY A 310 -4.45 18.94 -10.47
C GLY A 310 -3.25 18.22 -9.86
N GLY A 311 -3.29 16.90 -9.85
CA GLY A 311 -2.18 16.02 -9.44
C GLY A 311 -1.04 15.95 -10.44
N ARG A 312 -1.18 16.54 -11.63
CA ARG A 312 -0.15 16.52 -12.70
C ARG A 312 0.35 15.10 -12.98
N VAL A 313 -0.58 14.12 -12.98
CA VAL A 313 -0.26 12.69 -12.99
C VAL A 313 0.61 12.31 -14.18
N ARG A 314 0.28 12.80 -15.39
CA ARG A 314 1.08 12.56 -16.62
C ARG A 314 2.52 13.04 -16.48
N GLU A 315 2.72 14.28 -16.04
CA GLU A 315 4.05 14.87 -15.88
C GLU A 315 4.87 14.12 -14.82
N ARG A 316 4.21 13.72 -13.73
CA ARG A 316 4.85 12.94 -12.67
C ARG A 316 5.20 11.54 -13.14
N TYR A 317 4.37 10.90 -13.96
CA TYR A 317 4.72 9.65 -14.64
C TYR A 317 5.96 9.80 -15.51
N GLU A 318 6.01 10.86 -16.35
CA GLU A 318 7.18 11.11 -17.22
C GLU A 318 8.48 11.33 -16.43
N ARG A 319 8.40 11.95 -15.26
CA ARG A 319 9.54 12.07 -14.33
C ARG A 319 9.92 10.73 -13.72
N TYR A 320 8.92 9.92 -13.37
CA TYR A 320 9.11 8.58 -12.81
C TYR A 320 9.93 7.70 -13.76
N VAL A 321 9.51 7.59 -15.01
CA VAL A 321 10.19 6.73 -16.00
C VAL A 321 11.56 7.23 -16.39
N LYS A 322 11.83 8.54 -16.27
CA LYS A 322 13.17 9.11 -16.47
C LYS A 322 14.11 8.88 -15.27
N GLY A 323 13.63 8.31 -14.18
CA GLY A 323 14.38 8.15 -12.94
C GLY A 323 14.74 9.47 -12.25
N SER A 324 14.03 10.56 -12.57
CA SER A 324 14.32 11.91 -12.05
C SER A 324 13.93 12.12 -10.58
N TRP A 325 13.49 11.07 -9.91
CA TRP A 325 13.18 11.01 -8.47
C TRP A 325 14.29 10.33 -7.66
N ARG A 326 15.35 9.82 -8.34
CA ARG A 326 16.48 9.10 -7.71
C ARG A 326 17.61 10.04 -7.32
#